data_a2d3fbfb3b648b8cabd9164b9708a5ed
#
_entry.id   a2d3fbfb3b648b8cabd9164b9708a5ed
#
_cell.length_a   1.000
_cell.length_b   1.000
_cell.length_c   1.000
_cell.angle_alpha   90.00
_cell.angle_beta   90.00
_cell.angle_gamma   90.00
#
_symmetry.space_group_name_H-M   'P 1'
#
loop_
_entity.id
_entity.type
_entity.pdbx_description
1 polymer ?
#
loop_
_entity_poly.entity_id
_entity_poly.type
_entity_poly.pdbx_seq_one_letter_code
_entity_poly.pdbx_strand_id
1 'polypeptide(L)'
;MIPPQILIEEYPLFLEAARTVMVGRRDTEAILRHNDDRLMVIVGPCSVHDIKAGLEYARRLHAYAEQAKEDLHIVMRVYFEKPRTTVGWKGLINDPNLNGTYQINKGLRLARGFLLELAKLGLPAATEFLDTVTPQYTADLISCCLLYTSP
;
A
#
# COMPACT_ATOMS: atom_id res chain seq x y z
N MET A 1 -16.72 2.90 12.57
CA MET A 1 -15.26 2.61 12.39
C MET A 1 -14.55 2.84 13.71
N ILE A 2 -13.53 2.01 14.03
CA ILE A 2 -12.65 2.27 15.19
C ILE A 2 -11.87 3.56 14.97
N PRO A 3 -11.50 4.31 16.02
CA PRO A 3 -10.59 5.44 15.91
C PRO A 3 -9.23 5.05 15.31
N PRO A 4 -8.61 5.89 14.44
CA PRO A 4 -7.30 5.59 13.86
C PRO A 4 -6.22 5.29 14.89
N GLN A 5 -6.22 6.02 16.01
CA GLN A 5 -5.26 5.83 17.10
C GLN A 5 -5.26 4.38 17.62
N ILE A 6 -6.43 3.79 17.82
CA ILE A 6 -6.55 2.39 18.30
C ILE A 6 -5.91 1.43 17.29
N LEU A 7 -6.16 1.62 15.99
CA LEU A 7 -5.57 0.76 14.97
C LEU A 7 -4.04 0.91 14.90
N ILE A 8 -3.53 2.13 15.06
CA ILE A 8 -2.10 2.40 15.09
C ILE A 8 -1.44 1.75 16.33
N GLU A 9 -2.12 1.72 17.46
CA GLU A 9 -1.65 1.02 18.66
C GLU A 9 -1.68 -0.50 18.51
N GLU A 10 -2.71 -1.07 17.86
CA GLU A 10 -2.80 -2.50 17.56
C GLU A 10 -1.74 -2.95 16.53
N TYR A 11 -1.42 -2.09 15.58
CA TYR A 11 -0.47 -2.34 14.48
C TYR A 11 0.56 -1.19 14.39
N PRO A 12 1.48 -1.10 15.34
CA PRO A 12 2.44 0.00 15.40
C PRO A 12 3.45 -0.05 14.25
N LEU A 13 3.90 1.14 13.85
CA LEU A 13 4.98 1.27 12.88
C LEU A 13 6.32 0.97 13.56
N PHE A 14 6.95 -0.13 13.22
CA PHE A 14 8.27 -0.53 13.71
C PHE A 14 9.37 0.23 12.97
N LEU A 15 10.54 0.31 13.60
CA LEU A 15 11.69 1.03 13.05
C LEU A 15 12.09 0.57 11.64
N GLU A 16 12.11 -0.74 11.40
CA GLU A 16 12.44 -1.31 10.08
C GLU A 16 11.40 -0.93 9.02
N ALA A 17 10.11 -1.02 9.36
CA ALA A 17 9.02 -0.62 8.48
C ALA A 17 9.06 0.89 8.19
N ALA A 18 9.30 1.71 9.21
CA ALA A 18 9.47 3.16 9.06
C ALA A 18 10.62 3.50 8.11
N ARG A 19 11.73 2.78 8.22
CA ARG A 19 12.90 2.95 7.33
C ARG A 19 12.53 2.67 5.87
N THR A 20 11.84 1.57 5.60
CA THR A 20 11.38 1.23 4.24
C THR A 20 10.52 2.34 3.64
N VAL A 21 9.54 2.85 4.41
CA VAL A 21 8.67 3.94 3.98
C VAL A 21 9.47 5.22 3.70
N MET A 22 10.36 5.60 4.62
CA MET A 22 11.18 6.81 4.48
C MET A 22 12.13 6.73 3.28
N VAL A 23 12.81 5.60 3.10
CA VAL A 23 13.69 5.36 1.94
C VAL A 23 12.88 5.38 0.65
N GLY A 24 11.74 4.68 0.61
CA GLY A 24 10.86 4.67 -0.55
C GLY A 24 10.38 6.08 -0.95
N ARG A 25 10.01 6.92 0.03
CA ARG A 25 9.63 8.32 -0.22
C ARG A 25 10.80 9.14 -0.76
N ARG A 26 11.96 9.05 -0.11
CA ARG A 26 13.18 9.76 -0.53
C ARG A 26 13.59 9.40 -1.95
N ASP A 27 13.63 8.11 -2.28
CA ASP A 27 14.06 7.63 -3.58
C ASP A 27 13.05 8.02 -4.67
N THR A 28 11.74 7.90 -4.37
CA THR A 28 10.68 8.40 -5.27
C THR A 28 10.83 9.90 -5.54
N GLU A 29 11.06 10.71 -4.50
CA GLU A 29 11.26 12.14 -4.64
C GLU A 29 12.52 12.46 -5.47
N ALA A 30 13.62 11.75 -5.23
CA ALA A 30 14.87 11.95 -5.97
C ALA A 30 14.71 11.67 -7.47
N ILE A 31 14.00 10.60 -7.83
CA ILE A 31 13.71 10.26 -9.23
C ILE A 31 12.82 11.34 -9.88
N LEU A 32 11.75 11.75 -9.20
CA LEU A 32 10.83 12.78 -9.72
C LEU A 32 11.50 14.15 -9.88
N ARG A 33 12.55 14.43 -9.12
CA ARG A 33 13.36 15.64 -9.22
C ARG A 33 14.56 15.50 -10.17
N HIS A 34 14.70 14.37 -10.86
CA HIS A 34 15.83 14.06 -11.74
C HIS A 34 17.21 14.09 -11.02
N ASN A 35 17.22 13.73 -9.73
CA ASN A 35 18.43 13.56 -8.92
C ASN A 35 18.85 12.08 -8.80
N ASP A 36 18.07 11.17 -9.37
CA ASP A 36 18.31 9.74 -9.43
C ASP A 36 17.85 9.25 -10.81
N ASP A 37 18.74 8.58 -11.54
CA ASP A 37 18.51 8.16 -12.92
C ASP A 37 17.74 6.84 -13.06
N ARG A 38 17.44 6.18 -11.93
CA ARG A 38 16.65 4.95 -11.95
C ARG A 38 15.24 5.20 -12.48
N LEU A 39 14.70 4.19 -13.17
CA LEU A 39 13.29 4.22 -13.56
C LEU A 39 12.39 3.78 -12.40
N MET A 40 11.45 4.62 -12.02
CA MET A 40 10.41 4.23 -11.03
C MET A 40 9.36 3.34 -11.70
N VAL A 41 9.14 2.15 -11.13
CA VAL A 41 8.15 1.17 -11.61
C VAL A 41 7.14 0.88 -10.50
N ILE A 42 5.90 1.31 -10.70
CA ILE A 42 4.79 1.01 -9.78
C ILE A 42 4.00 -0.16 -10.37
N VAL A 43 4.11 -1.32 -9.74
CA VAL A 43 3.56 -2.56 -10.26
C VAL A 43 2.89 -3.40 -9.16
N GLY A 44 1.79 -4.04 -9.47
CA GLY A 44 1.06 -4.88 -8.53
C GLY A 44 -0.31 -5.30 -9.05
N PRO A 45 -1.06 -6.07 -8.26
CA PRO A 45 -2.40 -6.50 -8.62
C PRO A 45 -3.35 -5.31 -8.78
N CYS A 46 -4.40 -5.50 -9.57
CA CYS A 46 -5.45 -4.47 -9.76
C CYS A 46 -6.10 -4.06 -8.43
N SER A 47 -6.28 -5.01 -7.52
CA SER A 47 -6.62 -4.78 -6.12
C SER A 47 -6.21 -5.97 -5.27
N VAL A 48 -5.87 -5.71 -4.02
CA VAL A 48 -5.60 -6.75 -3.03
C VAL A 48 -6.93 -7.20 -2.44
N HIS A 49 -7.29 -8.47 -2.63
CA HIS A 49 -8.47 -9.11 -2.03
C HIS A 49 -8.11 -10.35 -1.21
N ASP A 50 -6.99 -10.98 -1.53
CA ASP A 50 -6.40 -12.10 -0.80
C ASP A 50 -5.03 -11.69 -0.25
N ILE A 51 -4.93 -11.62 1.06
CA ILE A 51 -3.71 -11.20 1.76
C ILE A 51 -2.56 -12.20 1.53
N LYS A 52 -2.86 -13.51 1.52
CA LYS A 52 -1.82 -14.55 1.34
C LYS A 52 -1.21 -14.47 -0.06
N ALA A 53 -2.07 -14.43 -1.08
CA ALA A 53 -1.64 -14.27 -2.46
C ALA A 53 -0.90 -12.95 -2.69
N GLY A 54 -1.37 -11.86 -2.06
CA GLY A 54 -0.69 -10.56 -2.10
C GLY A 54 0.71 -10.58 -1.48
N LEU A 55 0.89 -11.25 -0.35
CA LEU A 55 2.20 -11.40 0.31
C LEU A 55 3.13 -12.32 -0.47
N GLU A 56 2.62 -13.36 -1.12
CA GLU A 56 3.44 -14.20 -2.00
C GLU A 56 3.94 -13.41 -3.21
N TYR A 57 3.05 -12.65 -3.85
CA TYR A 57 3.42 -11.72 -4.92
C TYR A 57 4.50 -10.73 -4.45
N ALA A 58 4.32 -10.14 -3.28
CA ALA A 58 5.27 -9.19 -2.70
C ALA A 58 6.67 -9.79 -2.49
N ARG A 59 6.77 -11.03 -2.00
CA ARG A 59 8.06 -11.70 -1.82
C ARG A 59 8.78 -11.92 -3.16
N ARG A 60 8.06 -12.34 -4.19
CA ARG A 60 8.62 -12.50 -5.55
C ARG A 60 9.05 -11.16 -6.14
N LEU A 61 8.21 -10.14 -5.96
CA LEU A 61 8.52 -8.79 -6.44
C LEU A 61 9.73 -8.19 -5.71
N HIS A 62 9.84 -8.37 -4.40
CA HIS A 62 11.00 -7.94 -3.62
C HIS A 62 12.28 -8.63 -4.08
N ALA A 63 12.26 -9.95 -4.30
CA ALA A 63 13.41 -10.68 -4.80
C ALA A 63 13.89 -10.16 -6.16
N TYR A 64 12.97 -9.77 -7.04
CA TYR A 64 13.30 -9.12 -8.31
C TYR A 64 13.80 -7.69 -8.10
N ALA A 65 13.16 -6.94 -7.21
CA ALA A 65 13.56 -5.56 -6.90
C ALA A 65 15.02 -5.48 -6.43
N GLU A 66 15.46 -6.43 -5.61
CA GLU A 66 16.87 -6.52 -5.16
C GLU A 66 17.86 -6.79 -6.30
N GLN A 67 17.44 -7.54 -7.31
CA GLN A 67 18.27 -7.80 -8.50
C GLN A 67 18.36 -6.59 -9.43
N ALA A 68 17.29 -5.81 -9.51
CA ALA A 68 17.17 -4.68 -10.44
C ALA A 68 17.41 -3.30 -9.78
N LYS A 69 17.83 -3.24 -8.53
CA LYS A 69 17.90 -2.02 -7.71
C LYS A 69 18.82 -0.92 -8.24
N GLU A 70 19.79 -1.27 -9.07
CA GLU A 70 20.70 -0.30 -9.68
C GLU A 70 20.00 0.50 -10.79
N ASP A 71 19.03 -0.10 -11.48
CA ASP A 71 18.35 0.49 -12.63
C ASP A 71 16.89 0.89 -12.33
N LEU A 72 16.26 0.17 -11.40
CA LEU A 72 14.84 0.31 -11.11
C LEU A 72 14.58 0.63 -9.64
N HIS A 73 13.70 1.60 -9.40
CA HIS A 73 13.04 1.80 -8.12
C HIS A 73 11.64 1.17 -8.17
N ILE A 74 11.53 -0.05 -7.64
CA ILE A 74 10.27 -0.80 -7.67
C ILE A 74 9.44 -0.48 -6.44
N VAL A 75 8.21 -0.04 -6.67
CA VAL A 75 7.20 0.25 -5.64
C VAL A 75 6.00 -0.65 -5.89
N MET A 76 5.56 -1.39 -4.87
CA MET A 76 4.39 -2.25 -5.03
C MET A 76 3.10 -1.44 -5.04
N ARG A 77 2.31 -1.60 -6.09
CA ARG A 77 0.96 -1.06 -6.14
C ARG A 77 0.04 -1.85 -5.23
N VAL A 78 -0.61 -1.16 -4.29
CA VAL A 78 -1.49 -1.77 -3.30
C VAL A 78 -2.81 -1.00 -3.26
N TYR A 79 -3.84 -1.54 -3.91
CA TYR A 79 -5.18 -0.93 -3.93
C TYR A 79 -6.13 -1.77 -3.09
N PHE A 80 -6.67 -1.18 -2.03
CA PHE A 80 -7.61 -1.81 -1.10
C PHE A 80 -9.06 -1.40 -1.36
N GLU A 81 -9.27 -0.35 -2.15
CA GLU A 81 -10.58 0.23 -2.42
C GLU A 81 -10.84 0.27 -3.93
N LYS A 82 -12.10 0.33 -4.28
CA LYS A 82 -12.56 0.44 -5.66
C LYS A 82 -13.54 1.60 -5.80
N PRO A 83 -13.31 2.54 -6.72
CA PRO A 83 -14.23 3.64 -6.99
C PRO A 83 -15.49 3.15 -7.70
N ARG A 84 -16.40 2.53 -6.96
CA ARG A 84 -17.64 1.97 -7.47
C ARG A 84 -18.81 2.90 -7.14
N THR A 85 -19.55 3.34 -8.16
CA THR A 85 -20.69 4.22 -7.98
C THR A 85 -21.96 3.49 -7.58
N THR A 86 -22.23 2.32 -8.15
CA THR A 86 -23.51 1.60 -7.95
C THR A 86 -23.36 0.12 -7.60
N VAL A 87 -22.65 -0.65 -8.39
CA VAL A 87 -22.64 -2.12 -8.28
C VAL A 87 -21.19 -2.65 -8.22
N GLY A 88 -20.98 -3.70 -7.45
CA GLY A 88 -19.73 -4.45 -7.37
C GLY A 88 -19.00 -4.28 -6.03
N TRP A 89 -18.02 -5.15 -5.84
CA TRP A 89 -17.20 -5.17 -4.63
C TRP A 89 -16.41 -3.87 -4.46
N LYS A 90 -16.51 -3.26 -3.29
CA LYS A 90 -15.93 -1.93 -2.97
C LYS A 90 -14.49 -1.98 -2.46
N GLY A 91 -13.89 -3.16 -2.42
CA GLY A 91 -12.50 -3.34 -1.97
C GLY A 91 -12.37 -3.98 -0.60
N LEU A 92 -11.14 -4.37 -0.27
CA LEU A 92 -10.80 -5.12 0.95
C LEU A 92 -11.19 -4.38 2.23
N ILE A 93 -11.00 -3.06 2.28
CA ILE A 93 -11.34 -2.27 3.48
C ILE A 93 -12.84 -2.29 3.71
N ASN A 94 -13.63 -2.10 2.66
CA ASN A 94 -15.08 -1.98 2.79
C ASN A 94 -15.76 -3.33 2.98
N ASP A 95 -15.37 -4.36 2.23
CA ASP A 95 -15.96 -5.70 2.30
C ASP A 95 -14.89 -6.80 2.25
N PRO A 96 -14.19 -7.03 3.37
CA PRO A 96 -13.06 -7.97 3.44
C PRO A 96 -13.45 -9.44 3.22
N ASN A 97 -14.73 -9.78 3.40
CA ASN A 97 -15.22 -11.16 3.28
C ASN A 97 -15.85 -11.43 1.90
N LEU A 98 -15.95 -10.43 1.01
CA LEU A 98 -16.60 -10.54 -0.31
C LEU A 98 -18.07 -11.04 -0.24
N ASN A 99 -18.79 -10.71 0.83
CA ASN A 99 -20.12 -11.21 1.10
C ASN A 99 -21.16 -10.13 1.44
N GLY A 100 -20.79 -8.86 1.24
CA GLY A 100 -21.67 -7.71 1.52
C GLY A 100 -21.94 -7.44 2.99
N THR A 101 -21.15 -8.00 3.91
CA THR A 101 -21.31 -7.73 5.36
C THR A 101 -20.62 -6.45 5.83
N TYR A 102 -19.81 -5.83 4.98
CA TYR A 102 -19.16 -4.54 5.22
C TYR A 102 -18.44 -4.41 6.56
N GLN A 103 -17.65 -5.42 6.92
CA GLN A 103 -16.88 -5.43 8.16
C GLN A 103 -15.65 -4.53 8.07
N ILE A 104 -15.88 -3.22 7.98
CA ILE A 104 -14.84 -2.20 7.71
C ILE A 104 -13.69 -2.27 8.75
N ASN A 105 -13.99 -2.45 10.03
CA ASN A 105 -12.94 -2.55 11.04
C ASN A 105 -12.00 -3.75 10.84
N LYS A 106 -12.53 -4.86 10.31
CA LYS A 106 -11.72 -6.01 9.90
C LYS A 106 -10.89 -5.67 8.66
N GLY A 107 -11.51 -5.02 7.68
CA GLY A 107 -10.84 -4.59 6.46
C GLY A 107 -9.66 -3.65 6.73
N LEU A 108 -9.83 -2.67 7.63
CA LEU A 108 -8.77 -1.75 8.04
C LEU A 108 -7.60 -2.47 8.71
N ARG A 109 -7.87 -3.46 9.59
CA ARG A 109 -6.81 -4.29 10.20
C ARG A 109 -6.05 -5.12 9.18
N LEU A 110 -6.75 -5.73 8.23
CA LEU A 110 -6.13 -6.50 7.16
C LEU A 110 -5.26 -5.62 6.27
N ALA A 111 -5.75 -4.44 5.89
CA ALA A 111 -5.01 -3.50 5.04
C ALA A 111 -3.75 -2.99 5.75
N ARG A 112 -3.86 -2.52 6.99
CA ARG A 112 -2.70 -2.03 7.75
C ARG A 112 -1.70 -3.15 8.04
N GLY A 113 -2.16 -4.34 8.44
CA GLY A 113 -1.30 -5.51 8.64
C GLY A 113 -0.54 -5.91 7.39
N PHE A 114 -1.22 -5.91 6.24
CA PHE A 114 -0.58 -6.18 4.94
C PHE A 114 0.53 -5.16 4.60
N LEU A 115 0.27 -3.87 4.79
CA LEU A 115 1.27 -2.82 4.55
C LEU A 115 2.47 -2.93 5.48
N LEU A 116 2.26 -3.30 6.75
CA LEU A 116 3.35 -3.56 7.68
C LEU A 116 4.23 -4.73 7.23
N GLU A 117 3.64 -5.82 6.75
CA GLU A 117 4.42 -6.95 6.22
C GLU A 117 5.22 -6.58 4.96
N LEU A 118 4.67 -5.74 4.06
CA LEU A 118 5.43 -5.20 2.93
C LEU A 118 6.61 -4.35 3.39
N ALA A 119 6.36 -3.45 4.34
CA ALA A 119 7.40 -2.56 4.86
C ALA A 119 8.50 -3.33 5.61
N LYS A 120 8.17 -4.38 6.37
CA LYS A 120 9.15 -5.30 6.97
C LYS A 120 9.98 -6.04 5.92
N LEU A 121 9.36 -6.42 4.81
CA LEU A 121 10.05 -7.07 3.70
C LEU A 121 11.05 -6.13 3.00
N GLY A 122 10.94 -4.82 3.21
CA GLY A 122 11.75 -3.81 2.53
C GLY A 122 11.16 -3.33 1.20
N LEU A 123 9.89 -3.65 0.93
CA LEU A 123 9.21 -3.28 -0.31
C LEU A 123 8.33 -2.05 -0.09
N PRO A 124 8.64 -0.89 -0.69
CA PRO A 124 7.80 0.30 -0.58
C PRO A 124 6.46 0.11 -1.28
N ALA A 125 5.41 0.71 -0.74
CA ALA A 125 4.05 0.61 -1.25
C ALA A 125 3.52 1.92 -1.82
N ALA A 126 2.77 1.81 -2.91
CA ALA A 126 1.99 2.90 -3.50
C ALA A 126 0.50 2.56 -3.49
N THR A 127 -0.33 3.53 -3.16
CA THR A 127 -1.78 3.37 -3.17
C THR A 127 -2.48 4.59 -3.77
N GLU A 128 -3.78 4.47 -3.94
CA GLU A 128 -4.69 5.56 -4.26
C GLU A 128 -5.56 5.84 -3.04
N PHE A 129 -5.68 7.10 -2.64
CA PHE A 129 -6.59 7.52 -1.59
C PHE A 129 -7.86 8.08 -2.22
N LEU A 130 -8.97 7.36 -2.05
CA LEU A 130 -10.27 7.71 -2.64
C LEU A 130 -11.15 8.56 -1.72
N ASP A 131 -10.77 8.69 -0.45
CA ASP A 131 -11.44 9.51 0.55
C ASP A 131 -10.45 10.16 1.52
N THR A 132 -10.93 10.96 2.45
CA THR A 132 -10.11 11.67 3.44
C THR A 132 -9.99 10.94 4.78
N VAL A 133 -10.70 9.84 4.98
CA VAL A 133 -10.78 9.09 6.24
C VAL A 133 -9.80 7.91 6.24
N THR A 134 -9.81 7.09 5.19
CA THR A 134 -8.97 5.90 5.06
C THR A 134 -7.46 6.20 5.18
N PRO A 135 -6.94 7.32 4.65
CA PRO A 135 -5.54 7.69 4.83
C PRO A 135 -5.08 7.80 6.29
N GLN A 136 -5.97 8.19 7.20
CA GLN A 136 -5.64 8.31 8.62
C GLN A 136 -5.23 6.98 9.28
N TYR A 137 -5.56 5.85 8.65
CA TYR A 137 -5.25 4.50 9.12
C TYR A 137 -4.00 3.90 8.48
N THR A 138 -3.55 4.42 7.34
CA THR A 138 -2.56 3.74 6.49
C THR A 138 -1.48 4.65 5.91
N ALA A 139 -1.65 5.98 5.93
CA ALA A 139 -0.74 6.90 5.24
C ALA A 139 0.70 6.86 5.75
N ASP A 140 0.91 6.52 7.02
CA ASP A 140 2.23 6.34 7.63
C ASP A 140 3.02 5.16 7.05
N LEU A 141 2.33 4.24 6.37
CA LEU A 141 2.90 3.03 5.73
C LEU A 141 3.01 3.15 4.20
N ILE A 142 2.61 4.27 3.61
CA ILE A 142 2.60 4.48 2.16
C ILE A 142 3.81 5.34 1.75
N SER A 143 4.55 4.87 0.76
CA SER A 143 5.70 5.57 0.19
C SER A 143 5.30 6.52 -0.93
N CYS A 144 4.31 6.16 -1.75
CA CYS A 144 3.82 6.97 -2.86
C CYS A 144 2.29 6.93 -2.93
N CYS A 145 1.65 8.10 -3.01
CA CYS A 145 0.22 8.21 -3.30
C CYS A 145 0.03 8.52 -4.77
N LEU A 146 -0.75 7.67 -5.45
CA LEU A 146 -1.14 7.87 -6.83
C LEU A 146 -2.44 8.66 -6.85
N LEU A 147 -2.36 9.96 -7.13
CA LEU A 147 -3.53 10.79 -7.34
C LEU A 147 -3.84 10.81 -8.84
N TYR A 148 -5.01 10.29 -9.20
CA TYR A 148 -5.56 10.54 -10.53
C TYR A 148 -6.25 11.90 -10.49
N THR A 149 -5.60 12.91 -11.05
CA THR A 149 -6.27 14.16 -11.37
C THR A 149 -6.89 13.98 -12.75
N SER A 150 -8.20 13.80 -12.78
CA SER A 150 -8.95 13.95 -14.02
C SER A 150 -8.77 15.38 -14.54
N PRO A 151 -8.53 15.59 -15.84
CA PRO A 151 -8.54 16.91 -16.43
C PRO A 151 -9.92 17.56 -16.32
#